data_6a1e2956f83ebed46c3d55d60ad93a6a
#
_entry.id   6a1e2956f83ebed46c3d55d60ad93a6a
#
_cell.length_a   1.000
_cell.length_b   1.000
_cell.length_c   1.000
_cell.angle_alpha   90.00
_cell.angle_beta   90.00
_cell.angle_gamma   90.00
#
_symmetry.space_group_name_H-M   'P 1'
#
loop_
_entity.id
_entity.type
_entity.pdbx_description
1 polymer ?
#
loop_
_entity_poly.entity_id
_entity_poly.type
_entity_poly.pdbx_seq_one_letter_code
_entity_poly.pdbx_strand_id
1 'polypeptide(L)'
;AGSLMTSTTADNLATALRLASSGFAVFPCQSGGPKAKQPMPFIKWREVSTTDQRQINLWWQKWPDAAIGLDLAKSNLIVIDADRHGEDDGVAAMGELMSERRYEPHGVPLAATPNEGTHFFYRQPEGKRLGNSKGALPAGVDVRGHGGYVIAPGTVMQDGRLYEVFGDIAEAPEM
;
A
#
# COMPACT_ATOMS: atom_id res chain seq x y z
N ALA A 1 8.55 -20.01 30.45
CA ALA A 1 7.76 -19.76 29.29
C ALA A 1 8.36 -18.59 28.53
N GLY A 2 8.97 -18.84 27.41
CA GLY A 2 9.53 -17.83 26.57
C GLY A 2 8.46 -16.83 26.18
N SER A 3 8.74 -15.55 26.30
CA SER A 3 7.90 -14.51 25.76
C SER A 3 7.85 -14.68 24.24
N LEU A 4 6.70 -15.01 23.74
CA LEU A 4 6.42 -15.11 22.32
C LEU A 4 5.98 -13.78 21.73
N MET A 5 6.33 -12.68 22.38
CA MET A 5 6.06 -11.35 21.86
C MET A 5 6.90 -11.12 20.63
N THR A 6 6.44 -11.63 19.49
CA THR A 6 6.89 -11.12 18.22
C THR A 6 6.56 -9.65 18.18
N SER A 7 7.57 -8.84 18.20
CA SER A 7 7.41 -7.40 18.08
C SER A 7 6.77 -7.09 16.71
N THR A 8 5.62 -6.44 16.68
CA THR A 8 5.01 -5.86 15.49
C THR A 8 6.01 -5.06 14.66
N THR A 9 6.93 -4.41 15.35
CA THR A 9 8.07 -3.66 14.85
C THR A 9 8.97 -4.47 13.92
N ALA A 10 9.34 -5.69 14.32
CA ALA A 10 10.20 -6.55 13.51
C ALA A 10 9.52 -6.95 12.21
N ASP A 11 8.21 -7.13 12.23
CA ASP A 11 7.43 -7.54 11.06
C ASP A 11 7.40 -6.43 10.01
N ASN A 12 7.19 -5.17 10.37
CA ASN A 12 7.20 -4.06 9.42
C ASN A 12 8.58 -3.85 8.80
N LEU A 13 9.65 -3.92 9.58
CA LEU A 13 11.00 -3.83 9.02
C LEU A 13 11.25 -4.98 8.03
N ALA A 14 10.93 -6.20 8.39
CA ALA A 14 11.10 -7.36 7.52
C ALA A 14 10.29 -7.21 6.23
N THR A 15 9.06 -6.74 6.32
CA THR A 15 8.20 -6.48 5.17
C THR A 15 8.78 -5.38 4.27
N ALA A 16 9.25 -4.28 4.86
CA ALA A 16 9.88 -3.19 4.10
C ALA A 16 11.12 -3.68 3.34
N LEU A 17 11.95 -4.49 3.98
CA LEU A 17 13.14 -5.06 3.35
C LEU A 17 12.79 -6.01 2.19
N ARG A 18 11.76 -6.84 2.35
CA ARG A 18 11.28 -7.72 1.27
C ARG A 18 10.77 -6.92 0.08
N LEU A 19 9.98 -5.89 0.32
CA LEU A 19 9.48 -5.00 -0.73
C LEU A 19 10.63 -4.32 -1.48
N ALA A 20 11.59 -3.80 -0.74
CA ALA A 20 12.77 -3.16 -1.32
C ALA A 20 13.60 -4.14 -2.17
N SER A 21 13.77 -5.39 -1.72
CA SER A 21 14.50 -6.40 -2.49
C SER A 21 13.77 -6.81 -3.78
N SER A 22 12.48 -6.59 -3.85
CA SER A 22 11.68 -6.76 -5.08
C SER A 22 11.65 -5.51 -5.97
N GLY A 23 12.36 -4.45 -5.59
CA GLY A 23 12.45 -3.22 -6.38
C GLY A 23 11.43 -2.14 -6.03
N PHE A 24 10.66 -2.31 -4.96
CA PHE A 24 9.66 -1.34 -4.55
C PHE A 24 10.24 -0.32 -3.55
N ALA A 25 10.03 0.96 -3.85
CA ALA A 25 10.55 2.05 -3.02
C ALA A 25 9.62 2.32 -1.83
N VAL A 26 10.20 2.32 -0.64
CA VAL A 26 9.47 2.47 0.62
C VAL A 26 9.96 3.66 1.44
N PHE A 27 9.15 4.08 2.38
CA PHE A 27 9.48 5.12 3.36
C PHE A 27 8.62 4.94 4.63
N PRO A 28 9.04 5.50 5.77
CA PRO A 28 8.31 5.30 7.01
C PRO A 28 7.11 6.23 7.14
N CYS A 29 5.98 5.67 7.56
CA CYS A 29 4.74 6.38 7.85
C CYS A 29 4.33 6.19 9.31
N GLN A 30 3.48 7.08 9.79
CA GLN A 30 2.89 6.95 11.12
C GLN A 30 1.89 5.81 11.14
N SER A 31 2.02 4.93 12.13
CA SER A 31 1.21 3.71 12.24
C SER A 31 -0.05 3.89 13.08
N GLY A 32 -0.21 5.03 13.72
CA GLY A 32 -1.37 5.30 14.59
C GLY A 32 -1.51 6.76 14.92
N GLY A 33 -2.53 7.09 15.70
CA GLY A 33 -2.84 8.46 16.12
C GLY A 33 -3.54 9.28 15.04
N PRO A 34 -3.69 10.62 15.28
CA PRO A 34 -4.44 11.49 14.36
C PRO A 34 -3.78 11.65 12.99
N LYS A 35 -2.49 11.37 12.89
CA LYS A 35 -1.72 11.46 11.64
C LYS A 35 -1.35 10.09 11.07
N ALA A 36 -2.08 9.06 11.47
CA ALA A 36 -1.88 7.71 10.92
C ALA A 36 -1.85 7.74 9.39
N LYS A 37 -0.98 6.92 8.80
CA LYS A 37 -0.73 6.81 7.35
C LYS A 37 0.02 7.98 6.72
N GLN A 38 0.24 9.08 7.43
CA GLN A 38 1.06 10.18 6.93
C GLN A 38 2.55 9.85 7.08
N PRO A 39 3.42 10.41 6.23
CA PRO A 39 4.87 10.21 6.40
C PRO A 39 5.34 10.63 7.79
N MET A 40 6.39 9.99 8.29
CA MET A 40 7.02 10.41 9.53
C MET A 40 7.54 11.86 9.41
N PRO A 41 7.66 12.59 10.52
CA PRO A 41 8.12 13.99 10.49
C PRO A 41 9.42 14.13 9.70
N PHE A 42 9.51 15.19 8.88
CA PHE A 42 10.67 15.55 8.06
C PHE A 42 11.00 14.56 6.93
N ILE A 43 10.16 13.56 6.70
CA ILE A 43 10.32 12.64 5.56
C ILE A 43 9.67 13.24 4.32
N LYS A 44 10.51 13.73 3.42
CA LYS A 44 10.10 14.18 2.09
C LYS A 44 10.01 12.95 1.17
N TRP A 45 8.95 12.21 1.31
CA TRP A 45 8.84 10.84 0.79
C TRP A 45 9.08 10.73 -0.72
N ARG A 46 8.64 11.70 -1.52
CA ARG A 46 8.87 11.68 -2.96
C ARG A 46 10.35 11.70 -3.34
N GLU A 47 11.15 12.35 -2.50
CA GLU A 47 12.59 12.47 -2.72
C GLU A 47 13.34 11.27 -2.14
N VAL A 48 12.98 10.85 -0.92
CA VAL A 48 13.81 9.93 -0.13
C VAL A 48 13.34 8.48 -0.14
N SER A 49 12.14 8.18 -0.64
CA SER A 49 11.69 6.80 -0.76
C SER A 49 12.72 5.97 -1.54
N THR A 50 12.98 4.75 -1.08
CA THR A 50 14.16 4.02 -1.52
C THR A 50 14.00 2.51 -1.45
N THR A 51 14.84 1.81 -2.20
CA THR A 51 15.07 0.38 -2.10
C THR A 51 16.36 0.06 -1.32
N ASP A 52 17.05 1.07 -0.81
CA ASP A 52 18.32 0.89 -0.08
C ASP A 52 18.08 0.29 1.30
N GLN A 53 18.52 -0.92 1.50
CA GLN A 53 18.35 -1.66 2.77
C GLN A 53 18.99 -0.94 3.96
N ARG A 54 20.12 -0.28 3.74
CA ARG A 54 20.83 0.46 4.80
C ARG A 54 19.95 1.61 5.33
N GLN A 55 19.39 2.39 4.42
CA GLN A 55 18.50 3.49 4.79
C GLN A 55 17.23 2.99 5.47
N ILE A 56 16.67 1.90 4.99
CA ILE A 56 15.47 1.28 5.58
C ILE A 56 15.76 0.83 7.01
N ASN A 57 16.87 0.16 7.25
CA ASN A 57 17.26 -0.23 8.60
C ASN A 57 17.40 0.96 9.53
N LEU A 58 18.00 2.05 9.07
CA LEU A 58 18.16 3.28 9.86
C LEU A 58 16.81 3.89 10.23
N TRP A 59 15.87 3.96 9.29
CA TRP A 59 14.53 4.47 9.57
C TRP A 59 13.80 3.66 10.63
N TRP A 60 13.82 2.34 10.53
CA TRP A 60 13.11 1.49 11.48
C TRP A 60 13.84 1.32 12.82
N GLN A 61 15.12 1.65 12.89
CA GLN A 61 15.82 1.85 14.17
C GLN A 61 15.30 3.10 14.88
N LYS A 62 15.08 4.17 14.13
CA LYS A 62 14.56 5.43 14.68
C LYS A 62 13.07 5.35 15.01
N TRP A 63 12.30 4.73 14.14
CA TRP A 63 10.85 4.58 14.28
C TRP A 63 10.45 3.10 14.18
N PRO A 64 10.64 2.35 15.27
CA PRO A 64 10.42 0.89 15.22
C PRO A 64 9.00 0.48 14.84
N ASP A 65 8.00 1.29 15.19
CA ASP A 65 6.58 1.00 14.94
C ASP A 65 6.05 1.61 13.64
N ALA A 66 6.92 2.22 12.84
CA ALA A 66 6.48 2.90 11.63
C ALA A 66 5.76 1.94 10.68
N ALA A 67 4.68 2.43 10.09
CA ALA A 67 4.03 1.80 8.95
C ALA A 67 4.87 2.01 7.68
N ILE A 68 4.60 1.24 6.65
CA ILE A 68 5.37 1.28 5.42
C ILE A 68 4.59 2.04 4.36
N GLY A 69 5.11 3.17 3.91
CA GLY A 69 4.62 3.86 2.72
C GLY A 69 5.27 3.27 1.47
N LEU A 70 4.48 3.11 0.43
CA LEU A 70 4.92 2.58 -0.86
C LEU A 70 4.79 3.66 -1.92
N ASP A 71 5.92 4.13 -2.44
CA ASP A 71 5.97 5.16 -3.49
C ASP A 71 5.62 4.53 -4.84
N LEU A 72 4.47 4.89 -5.38
CA LEU A 72 3.93 4.25 -6.58
C LEU A 72 4.70 4.64 -7.85
N ALA A 73 5.20 5.87 -7.94
CA ALA A 73 5.99 6.30 -9.09
C ALA A 73 7.28 5.50 -9.21
N LYS A 74 8.08 5.48 -8.15
CA LYS A 74 9.36 4.76 -8.13
C LYS A 74 9.19 3.25 -8.22
N SER A 75 8.05 2.74 -7.75
CA SER A 75 7.72 1.31 -7.77
C SER A 75 7.03 0.86 -9.06
N ASN A 76 6.74 1.79 -9.96
CA ASN A 76 6.07 1.52 -11.24
C ASN A 76 4.71 0.82 -11.07
N LEU A 77 3.95 1.24 -10.06
CA LEU A 77 2.66 0.66 -9.71
C LEU A 77 1.52 1.65 -9.89
N ILE A 78 0.35 1.09 -10.05
CA ILE A 78 -0.93 1.80 -9.96
C ILE A 78 -1.86 0.97 -9.08
N VAL A 79 -2.62 1.64 -8.23
CA VAL A 79 -3.50 1.00 -7.26
C VAL A 79 -4.92 1.50 -7.47
N ILE A 80 -5.85 0.56 -7.55
CA ILE A 80 -7.27 0.87 -7.43
C ILE A 80 -7.64 0.69 -5.96
N ASP A 81 -8.04 1.80 -5.35
CA ASP A 81 -8.35 1.89 -3.93
C ASP A 81 -9.87 1.93 -3.75
N ALA A 82 -10.45 0.80 -3.40
CA ALA A 82 -11.88 0.65 -3.13
C ALA A 82 -12.13 0.70 -1.63
N ASP A 83 -12.72 1.79 -1.17
CA ASP A 83 -12.95 2.07 0.24
C ASP A 83 -14.41 1.95 0.64
N ARG A 84 -14.63 1.76 1.95
CA ARG A 84 -15.94 1.85 2.58
C ARG A 84 -15.93 3.05 3.52
N HIS A 85 -16.61 4.13 3.10
CA HIS A 85 -16.71 5.36 3.88
C HIS A 85 -18.17 5.81 3.97
N GLY A 86 -18.70 5.86 5.20
CA GLY A 86 -20.05 6.34 5.43
C GLY A 86 -21.08 5.53 4.63
N GLU A 87 -21.79 6.21 3.74
CA GLU A 87 -22.79 5.58 2.86
C GLU A 87 -22.17 4.98 1.58
N ASP A 88 -20.92 5.32 1.27
CA ASP A 88 -20.24 4.85 0.08
C ASP A 88 -19.55 3.51 0.34
N ASP A 89 -19.94 2.48 -0.41
CA ASP A 89 -19.28 1.18 -0.42
C ASP A 89 -18.57 0.98 -1.76
N GLY A 90 -17.32 1.45 -1.82
CA GLY A 90 -16.48 1.32 -3.01
C GLY A 90 -16.16 -0.13 -3.35
N VAL A 91 -16.10 -1.01 -2.35
CA VAL A 91 -15.84 -2.44 -2.58
C VAL A 91 -17.01 -3.07 -3.34
N ALA A 92 -18.24 -2.82 -2.91
CA ALA A 92 -19.43 -3.30 -3.61
C ALA A 92 -19.55 -2.67 -5.00
N ALA A 93 -19.34 -1.35 -5.11
CA ALA A 93 -19.40 -0.64 -6.38
C ALA A 93 -18.37 -1.15 -7.39
N MET A 94 -17.15 -1.44 -6.94
CA MET A 94 -16.12 -2.02 -7.81
C MET A 94 -16.50 -3.43 -8.25
N GLY A 95 -17.06 -4.24 -7.35
CA GLY A 95 -17.57 -5.57 -7.68
C GLY A 95 -18.67 -5.54 -8.74
N GLU A 96 -19.61 -4.60 -8.63
CA GLU A 96 -20.66 -4.40 -9.63
C GLU A 96 -20.08 -3.97 -10.98
N LEU A 97 -19.14 -3.03 -10.98
CA LEU A 97 -18.48 -2.56 -12.20
C LEU A 97 -17.74 -3.70 -12.91
N MET A 98 -16.99 -4.49 -12.17
CA MET A 98 -16.29 -5.66 -12.70
C MET A 98 -17.28 -6.66 -13.32
N SER A 99 -18.40 -6.92 -12.65
CA SER A 99 -19.45 -7.81 -13.14
C SER A 99 -20.09 -7.29 -14.43
N GLU A 100 -20.46 -6.01 -14.47
CA GLU A 100 -21.04 -5.36 -15.65
C GLU A 100 -20.10 -5.40 -16.86
N ARG A 101 -18.81 -5.24 -16.61
CA ARG A 101 -17.77 -5.27 -17.65
C ARG A 101 -17.27 -6.66 -17.95
N ARG A 102 -17.79 -7.69 -17.30
CA ARG A 102 -17.33 -9.09 -17.39
C ARG A 102 -15.82 -9.20 -17.17
N TYR A 103 -15.31 -8.37 -16.27
CA TYR A 103 -13.91 -8.35 -15.92
C TYR A 103 -13.67 -9.23 -14.69
N GLU A 104 -12.84 -10.24 -14.87
CA GLU A 104 -12.36 -11.07 -13.76
C GLU A 104 -10.90 -10.75 -13.50
N PRO A 105 -10.55 -10.27 -12.30
CA PRO A 105 -9.18 -9.86 -12.01
C PRO A 105 -8.27 -11.05 -11.70
N HIS A 106 -8.08 -11.93 -12.68
CA HIS A 106 -7.17 -13.07 -12.52
C HIS A 106 -5.72 -12.60 -12.37
N GLY A 107 -5.03 -13.14 -11.34
CA GLY A 107 -3.64 -12.85 -11.10
C GLY A 107 -3.36 -11.43 -10.61
N VAL A 108 -4.38 -10.68 -10.22
CA VAL A 108 -4.22 -9.35 -9.64
C VAL A 108 -3.99 -9.48 -8.14
N PRO A 109 -2.80 -9.11 -7.63
CA PRO A 109 -2.58 -9.10 -6.20
C PRO A 109 -3.38 -7.98 -5.55
N LEU A 110 -3.81 -8.22 -4.33
CA LEU A 110 -4.59 -7.24 -3.58
C LEU A 110 -4.23 -7.22 -2.12
N ALA A 111 -4.58 -6.14 -1.45
CA ALA A 111 -4.51 -6.04 0.00
C ALA A 111 -5.88 -5.68 0.56
N ALA A 112 -6.30 -6.41 1.58
CA ALA A 112 -7.46 -6.04 2.39
C ALA A 112 -6.99 -5.01 3.43
N THR A 113 -7.61 -3.82 3.43
CA THR A 113 -7.23 -2.74 4.34
C THR A 113 -7.90 -2.88 5.70
N PRO A 114 -7.36 -2.28 6.77
CA PRO A 114 -7.94 -2.37 8.12
C PRO A 114 -9.40 -1.92 8.23
N ASN A 115 -9.86 -1.06 7.35
CA ASN A 115 -11.24 -0.56 7.34
C ASN A 115 -12.12 -1.28 6.31
N GLU A 116 -11.81 -2.54 6.03
CA GLU A 116 -12.57 -3.40 5.09
C GLU A 116 -12.58 -2.92 3.64
N GLY A 117 -11.64 -2.05 3.26
CA GLY A 117 -11.39 -1.67 1.89
C GLY A 117 -10.49 -2.67 1.17
N THR A 118 -10.24 -2.43 -0.11
CA THR A 118 -9.38 -3.28 -0.93
C THR A 118 -8.50 -2.42 -1.83
N HIS A 119 -7.20 -2.73 -1.86
CA HIS A 119 -6.26 -2.19 -2.82
C HIS A 119 -5.96 -3.25 -3.87
N PHE A 120 -6.21 -2.94 -5.14
CA PHE A 120 -5.84 -3.79 -6.27
C PHE A 120 -4.57 -3.24 -6.91
N PHE A 121 -3.55 -4.09 -7.09
CA PHE A 121 -2.23 -3.67 -7.57
C PHE A 121 -2.02 -4.05 -9.03
N TYR A 122 -1.63 -3.06 -9.83
CA TYR A 122 -1.26 -3.22 -11.24
C TYR A 122 0.08 -2.54 -11.49
N ARG A 123 0.80 -2.99 -12.51
CA ARG A 123 1.94 -2.23 -13.02
C ARG A 123 1.44 -1.10 -13.92
N GLN A 124 2.17 -0.01 -13.93
CA GLN A 124 1.89 1.09 -14.85
C GLN A 124 1.90 0.58 -16.29
N PRO A 125 0.96 1.03 -17.15
CA PRO A 125 0.98 0.64 -18.55
C PRO A 125 2.22 1.20 -19.25
N GLU A 126 2.75 0.41 -20.19
CA GLU A 126 3.93 0.81 -20.94
C GLU A 126 3.68 2.13 -21.69
N GLY A 127 4.65 3.05 -21.60
CA GLY A 127 4.58 4.35 -22.28
C GLY A 127 3.60 5.35 -21.71
N LYS A 128 2.93 5.02 -20.58
CA LYS A 128 2.01 5.93 -19.89
C LYS A 128 2.35 6.05 -18.42
N ARG A 129 2.03 7.22 -17.86
CA ARG A 129 2.13 7.46 -16.41
C ARG A 129 0.76 7.86 -15.90
N LEU A 130 0.03 6.90 -15.38
CA LEU A 130 -1.26 7.16 -14.76
C LEU A 130 -1.04 7.69 -13.35
N GLY A 131 -1.59 8.86 -13.08
CA GLY A 131 -1.53 9.52 -11.77
C GLY A 131 -2.74 9.22 -10.91
N ASN A 132 -2.87 9.99 -9.82
CA ASN A 132 -4.04 9.91 -8.97
C ASN A 132 -5.28 10.41 -9.71
N SER A 133 -6.41 9.74 -9.51
CA SER A 133 -7.70 10.13 -10.09
C SER A 133 -8.81 9.88 -9.09
N LYS A 134 -9.70 10.85 -8.97
CA LYS A 134 -10.96 10.76 -8.22
C LYS A 134 -12.13 11.06 -9.14
N GLY A 135 -13.24 10.37 -8.95
CA GLY A 135 -14.47 10.61 -9.70
C GLY A 135 -14.55 9.96 -11.08
N ALA A 136 -13.46 9.33 -11.56
CA ALA A 136 -13.49 8.57 -12.82
C ALA A 136 -14.11 7.18 -12.65
N LEU A 137 -14.12 6.66 -11.42
CA LEU A 137 -14.72 5.39 -11.02
C LEU A 137 -15.88 5.66 -10.06
N PRO A 138 -16.66 4.65 -9.70
CA PRO A 138 -17.78 4.82 -8.76
C PRO A 138 -17.36 5.47 -7.44
N ALA A 139 -18.29 6.07 -6.71
CA ALA A 139 -18.04 6.65 -5.40
C ALA A 139 -17.40 5.63 -4.47
N GLY A 140 -16.38 6.04 -3.72
CA GLY A 140 -15.59 5.18 -2.85
C GLY A 140 -14.45 4.45 -3.54
N VAL A 141 -14.26 4.63 -4.85
CA VAL A 141 -13.17 4.03 -5.62
C VAL A 141 -12.28 5.11 -6.21
N ASP A 142 -11.02 5.12 -5.81
CA ASP A 142 -10.01 6.05 -6.30
C ASP A 142 -8.90 5.31 -7.03
N VAL A 143 -8.23 6.02 -7.92
CA VAL A 143 -6.98 5.55 -8.55
C VAL A 143 -5.82 6.30 -7.91
N ARG A 144 -4.81 5.55 -7.47
CA ARG A 144 -3.55 6.11 -6.97
C ARG A 144 -2.42 5.61 -7.84
N GLY A 145 -1.64 6.53 -8.36
CA GLY A 145 -0.56 6.22 -9.30
C GLY A 145 0.65 7.12 -9.10
N HIS A 146 1.23 7.56 -10.20
CA HIS A 146 2.41 8.42 -10.21
C HIS A 146 2.17 9.69 -9.39
N GLY A 147 3.04 9.94 -8.41
CA GLY A 147 2.91 11.07 -7.47
C GLY A 147 2.11 10.77 -6.21
N GLY A 148 1.56 9.56 -6.07
CA GLY A 148 0.87 9.09 -4.89
C GLY A 148 1.60 7.96 -4.15
N TYR A 149 1.08 7.62 -2.99
CA TYR A 149 1.52 6.46 -2.23
C TYR A 149 0.33 5.76 -1.57
N VAL A 150 0.55 4.52 -1.19
CA VAL A 150 -0.37 3.77 -0.34
C VAL A 150 0.42 3.19 0.84
N ILE A 151 -0.28 2.78 1.89
CA ILE A 151 0.34 1.93 2.91
C ILE A 151 0.54 0.56 2.28
N ALA A 152 1.76 0.04 2.42
CA ALA A 152 2.17 -1.18 1.73
C ALA A 152 1.44 -2.43 2.23
N PRO A 153 1.20 -3.41 1.33
CA PRO A 153 0.69 -4.72 1.74
C PRO A 153 1.63 -5.38 2.76
N GLY A 154 1.06 -6.02 3.76
CA GLY A 154 1.81 -6.66 4.84
C GLY A 154 2.13 -5.74 6.01
N THR A 155 1.80 -4.46 5.94
CA THR A 155 1.99 -3.53 7.06
C THR A 155 1.06 -3.87 8.22
N VAL A 156 1.62 -3.87 9.43
CA VAL A 156 0.88 -3.97 10.69
C VAL A 156 0.81 -2.57 11.31
N MET A 157 -0.39 -2.09 11.57
CA MET A 157 -0.61 -0.79 12.20
C MET A 157 -0.39 -0.89 13.72
N GLN A 158 -0.28 0.25 14.39
CA GLN A 158 -0.04 0.32 15.83
C GLN A 158 -1.08 -0.42 16.65
N ASP A 159 -2.33 -0.43 16.21
CA ASP A 159 -3.44 -1.15 16.87
C ASP A 159 -3.48 -2.65 16.55
N GLY A 160 -2.50 -3.16 15.80
CA GLY A 160 -2.40 -4.57 15.40
C GLY A 160 -3.15 -4.94 14.15
N ARG A 161 -3.91 -4.01 13.55
CA ARG A 161 -4.64 -4.29 12.30
C ARG A 161 -3.67 -4.38 11.13
N LEU A 162 -3.95 -5.29 10.21
CA LEU A 162 -3.07 -5.71 9.12
C LEU A 162 -3.61 -5.26 7.76
N TYR A 163 -2.72 -4.79 6.90
CA TYR A 163 -2.96 -4.75 5.46
C TYR A 163 -2.69 -6.16 4.92
N GLU A 164 -3.72 -6.99 4.91
CA GLU A 164 -3.59 -8.40 4.55
C GLU A 164 -3.38 -8.57 3.06
N VAL A 165 -2.32 -9.28 2.70
CA VAL A 165 -1.89 -9.46 1.31
C VAL A 165 -2.43 -10.76 0.74
N PHE A 166 -2.92 -10.69 -0.50
CA PHE A 166 -3.32 -11.85 -1.30
C PHE A 166 -2.59 -11.76 -2.64
N GLY A 167 -1.72 -12.72 -2.89
CA GLY A 167 -0.84 -12.71 -4.05
C GLY A 167 0.47 -11.96 -3.78
N ASP A 168 1.25 -11.72 -4.83
CA ASP A 168 2.54 -11.02 -4.77
C ASP A 168 2.50 -9.81 -5.69
N ILE A 169 2.71 -8.61 -5.14
CA ILE A 169 2.70 -7.38 -5.93
C ILE A 169 3.84 -7.31 -6.96
N ALA A 170 4.91 -8.10 -6.76
CA ALA A 170 5.97 -8.24 -7.78
C ALA A 170 5.46 -8.91 -9.06
N GLU A 171 4.35 -9.63 -8.98
CA GLU A 171 3.72 -10.31 -10.11
C GLU A 171 2.48 -9.57 -10.62
N ALA A 172 2.28 -8.32 -10.20
CA ALA A 172 1.13 -7.52 -10.65
C ALA A 172 1.12 -7.38 -12.18
N PRO A 173 -0.02 -7.64 -12.81
CA PRO A 173 -0.15 -7.49 -14.26
C PRO A 173 -0.13 -5.99 -14.63
N GLU A 174 0.20 -5.73 -15.88
CA GLU A 174 0.06 -4.39 -16.45
C GLU A 174 -1.42 -4.01 -16.54
N MET A 175 -1.75 -2.76 -16.17
CA MET A 175 -3.10 -2.25 -16.26
C MET A 175 -3.53 -2.01 -17.72
#